data_5186f650e1459be880091ece41b4c384
#
_entry.id   5186f650e1459be880091ece41b4c384
#
_cell.length_a   1.000
_cell.length_b   1.000
_cell.length_c   1.000
_cell.angle_alpha   90.00
_cell.angle_beta   90.00
_cell.angle_gamma   90.00
#
_symmetry.space_group_name_H-M   'P 1'
#
loop_
_entity.id
_entity.type
_entity.pdbx_description
1 polymer ?
#
loop_
_entity_poly.entity_id
_entity_poly.type
_entity_poly.pdbx_seq_one_letter_code
_entity_poly.pdbx_strand_id
1 'polypeptide(L)'
;KYGFLKPKALDDSVDRILKHLDARTHIVLEFGRYGNMLDAYIFVANFLTRRLHQKYVEKKENAFGNKAAEPAPLVITIEEAHKFLDPQIAGHTIFGTIARELRKYNVTLFIVDQRPSQIAPEVMSQIGTRVTALLDEENDIRAVLMGVSGAAGLKEVLARLETRQQALI
;
A
#
# COMPACT_ATOMS: atom_id res chain seq x y z
N LYS A 1 6.88 -13.42 -22.57
CA LYS A 1 6.14 -14.60 -22.05
C LYS A 1 6.54 -14.82 -20.61
N TYR A 2 5.57 -14.85 -19.72
CA TYR A 2 5.79 -14.95 -18.27
C TYR A 2 6.06 -16.40 -17.87
N GLY A 3 7.31 -16.84 -17.98
CA GLY A 3 7.74 -18.23 -17.70
C GLY A 3 7.56 -18.68 -16.24
N PHE A 4 7.19 -17.76 -15.35
CA PHE A 4 6.85 -18.05 -13.96
C PHE A 4 5.39 -18.50 -13.76
N LEU A 5 4.51 -18.26 -14.74
CA LEU A 5 3.13 -18.73 -14.68
C LEU A 5 3.06 -20.22 -15.08
N LYS A 6 2.44 -21.03 -14.24
CA LYS A 6 2.18 -22.44 -14.50
C LYS A 6 0.70 -22.66 -14.80
N PRO A 7 0.34 -23.59 -15.70
CA PRO A 7 -1.06 -23.86 -16.06
C PRO A 7 -1.93 -24.36 -14.91
N LYS A 8 -1.31 -24.92 -13.88
CA LYS A 8 -2.01 -25.46 -12.71
C LYS A 8 -1.33 -24.93 -11.44
N ALA A 9 -2.13 -24.39 -10.53
CA ALA A 9 -1.67 -24.07 -9.20
C ALA A 9 -1.27 -25.35 -8.47
N LEU A 10 -0.09 -25.36 -7.87
CA LEU A 10 0.41 -26.49 -7.06
C LEU A 10 -0.08 -26.40 -5.61
N ASP A 11 -0.55 -25.23 -5.19
CA ASP A 11 -0.90 -24.92 -3.82
C ASP A 11 -1.90 -23.77 -3.75
N ASP A 12 -2.71 -23.72 -2.71
CA ASP A 12 -3.60 -22.61 -2.40
C ASP A 12 -2.89 -21.59 -1.49
N SER A 13 -1.94 -20.90 -2.08
CA SER A 13 -1.09 -19.93 -1.37
C SER A 13 -1.90 -18.80 -0.73
N VAL A 14 -3.01 -18.40 -1.35
CA VAL A 14 -3.88 -17.35 -0.81
C VAL A 14 -4.56 -17.81 0.46
N ASP A 15 -5.12 -19.01 0.48
CA ASP A 15 -5.80 -19.56 1.68
C ASP A 15 -4.80 -19.80 2.82
N ARG A 16 -3.57 -20.19 2.50
CA ARG A 16 -2.49 -20.28 3.50
C ARG A 16 -2.16 -18.92 4.11
N ILE A 17 -2.02 -17.89 3.28
CA ILE A 17 -1.80 -16.51 3.73
C ILE A 17 -2.97 -16.09 4.65
N LEU A 18 -4.20 -16.32 4.25
CA LEU A 18 -5.37 -15.97 5.04
C LEU A 18 -5.40 -16.69 6.39
N LYS A 19 -5.09 -18.00 6.44
CA LYS A 19 -4.99 -18.75 7.69
C LYS A 19 -3.95 -18.16 8.65
N HIS A 20 -2.79 -17.74 8.13
CA HIS A 20 -1.77 -17.09 8.94
C HIS A 20 -2.23 -15.72 9.45
N LEU A 21 -2.88 -14.92 8.61
CA LEU A 21 -3.44 -13.62 9.01
C LEU A 21 -4.54 -13.78 10.06
N ASP A 22 -5.41 -14.77 9.92
CA ASP A 22 -6.44 -15.08 10.90
C ASP A 22 -5.86 -15.54 12.25
N ALA A 23 -4.72 -16.23 12.20
CA ALA A 23 -3.91 -16.56 13.37
C ALA A 23 -3.08 -15.39 13.93
N ARG A 24 -3.26 -14.16 13.37
CA ARG A 24 -2.50 -12.95 13.72
C ARG A 24 -0.99 -13.07 13.51
N THR A 25 -0.58 -13.89 12.54
CA THR A 25 0.81 -14.01 12.12
C THR A 25 1.14 -12.98 11.07
N HIS A 26 2.23 -12.24 11.24
CA HIS A 26 2.73 -11.32 10.21
C HIS A 26 3.32 -12.09 9.04
N ILE A 27 3.14 -11.54 7.83
CA ILE A 27 3.62 -12.16 6.60
C ILE A 27 4.50 -11.16 5.86
N VAL A 28 5.66 -11.62 5.42
CA VAL A 28 6.54 -10.89 4.52
C VAL A 28 6.56 -11.62 3.18
N LEU A 29 6.26 -10.89 2.11
CA LEU A 29 6.35 -11.40 0.75
C LEU A 29 7.67 -10.95 0.13
N GLU A 30 8.53 -11.91 -0.19
CA GLU A 30 9.78 -11.68 -0.88
C GLU A 30 9.73 -12.33 -2.26
N PHE A 31 10.12 -11.59 -3.29
CA PHE A 31 10.05 -12.05 -4.67
C PHE A 31 11.36 -12.72 -5.16
N GLY A 32 12.39 -12.74 -4.32
CA GLY A 32 13.67 -13.39 -4.60
C GLY A 32 14.22 -13.00 -5.98
N ARG A 33 14.59 -13.98 -6.79
CA ARG A 33 15.14 -13.77 -8.15
C ARG A 33 14.19 -13.06 -9.12
N TYR A 34 12.91 -13.02 -8.84
CA TYR A 34 11.91 -12.31 -9.66
C TYR A 34 11.71 -10.85 -9.26
N GLY A 35 12.36 -10.37 -8.20
CA GLY A 35 12.28 -8.98 -7.74
C GLY A 35 12.75 -7.95 -8.78
N ASN A 36 13.62 -8.35 -9.71
CA ASN A 36 14.08 -7.51 -10.81
C ASN A 36 13.10 -7.48 -12.01
N MET A 37 12.06 -8.30 -12.01
CA MET A 37 11.03 -8.33 -13.05
C MET A 37 9.82 -7.53 -12.58
N LEU A 38 9.85 -6.21 -12.80
CA LEU A 38 8.82 -5.28 -12.31
C LEU A 38 7.38 -5.72 -12.66
N ASP A 39 7.14 -6.16 -13.89
CA ASP A 39 5.83 -6.64 -14.34
C ASP A 39 5.34 -7.84 -13.53
N ALA A 40 6.24 -8.80 -13.26
CA ALA A 40 5.92 -9.98 -12.46
C ALA A 40 5.62 -9.59 -11.01
N TYR A 41 6.41 -8.68 -10.47
CA TYR A 41 6.24 -8.16 -9.12
C TYR A 41 4.88 -7.45 -8.97
N ILE A 42 4.58 -6.51 -9.86
CA ILE A 42 3.31 -5.78 -9.87
C ILE A 42 2.14 -6.77 -10.03
N PHE A 43 2.24 -7.71 -10.97
CA PHE A 43 1.17 -8.68 -11.21
C PHE A 43 0.86 -9.53 -9.98
N VAL A 44 1.88 -10.13 -9.36
CA VAL A 44 1.69 -11.01 -8.20
C VAL A 44 1.19 -10.22 -6.99
N ALA A 45 1.80 -9.07 -6.68
CA ALA A 45 1.38 -8.22 -5.59
C ALA A 45 -0.08 -7.74 -5.77
N ASN A 46 -0.44 -7.29 -6.96
CA ASN A 46 -1.80 -6.86 -7.29
C ASN A 46 -2.81 -8.02 -7.17
N PHE A 47 -2.46 -9.21 -7.70
CA PHE A 47 -3.32 -10.39 -7.61
C PHE A 47 -3.57 -10.81 -6.16
N LEU A 48 -2.51 -10.96 -5.36
CA LEU A 48 -2.62 -11.36 -3.95
C LEU A 48 -3.42 -10.34 -3.15
N THR A 49 -3.10 -9.06 -3.30
CA THR A 49 -3.79 -7.99 -2.58
C THR A 49 -5.26 -7.91 -2.96
N ARG A 50 -5.60 -8.09 -4.24
CA ARG A 50 -7.00 -8.16 -4.70
C ARG A 50 -7.76 -9.31 -4.04
N ARG A 51 -7.15 -10.49 -3.95
CA ARG A 51 -7.76 -11.65 -3.29
C ARG A 51 -7.93 -11.43 -1.79
N LEU A 52 -6.93 -10.88 -1.12
CA LEU A 52 -7.03 -10.52 0.29
C LEU A 52 -8.15 -9.49 0.53
N HIS A 53 -8.18 -8.44 -0.27
CA HIS A 53 -9.23 -7.42 -0.20
C HIS A 53 -10.63 -8.04 -0.34
N GLN A 54 -10.85 -8.87 -1.37
CA GLN A 54 -12.14 -9.55 -1.56
C GLN A 54 -12.55 -10.36 -0.34
N LYS A 55 -11.61 -11.10 0.26
CA LYS A 55 -11.89 -11.88 1.47
C LYS A 55 -12.21 -11.01 2.70
N TYR A 56 -11.58 -9.87 2.83
CA TYR A 56 -11.89 -8.93 3.91
C TYR A 56 -13.26 -8.27 3.72
N VAL A 57 -13.63 -7.95 2.49
CA VAL A 57 -14.99 -7.48 2.14
C VAL A 57 -16.02 -8.54 2.57
N GLU A 58 -15.87 -9.80 2.11
CA GLU A 58 -16.77 -10.91 2.48
C GLU A 58 -16.88 -11.08 4.00
N LYS A 59 -15.75 -11.04 4.72
CA LYS A 59 -15.75 -11.16 6.19
C LYS A 59 -16.50 -10.00 6.86
N LYS A 60 -16.30 -8.79 6.38
CA LYS A 60 -16.95 -7.60 6.94
C LYS A 60 -18.46 -7.61 6.67
N GLU A 61 -18.88 -7.99 5.47
CA GLU A 61 -20.30 -8.14 5.13
C GLU A 61 -20.99 -9.20 5.98
N ASN A 62 -20.34 -10.33 6.21
CA ASN A 62 -20.84 -11.38 7.10
C ASN A 62 -20.94 -10.91 8.55
N ALA A 63 -20.02 -10.08 9.01
CA ALA A 63 -20.07 -9.51 10.36
C ALA A 63 -21.23 -8.52 10.52
N PHE A 64 -21.52 -7.68 9.53
CA PHE A 64 -22.69 -6.78 9.54
C PHE A 64 -24.03 -7.53 9.67
N GLY A 65 -24.12 -8.74 9.12
CA GLY A 65 -25.29 -9.61 9.27
C GLY A 65 -25.37 -10.35 10.60
N ASN A 66 -24.49 -10.06 11.57
CA ASN A 66 -24.35 -10.80 12.85
C ASN A 66 -24.10 -12.31 12.67
N LYS A 67 -23.55 -12.72 11.51
CA LYS A 67 -23.25 -14.13 11.20
C LYS A 67 -21.84 -14.55 11.59
N ALA A 68 -20.97 -13.58 11.84
CA ALA A 68 -19.56 -13.80 12.19
C ALA A 68 -18.99 -12.63 12.98
N ALA A 69 -17.84 -12.84 13.64
CA ALA A 69 -17.08 -11.78 14.27
C ALA A 69 -16.43 -10.87 13.20
N GLU A 70 -16.22 -9.61 13.53
CA GLU A 70 -15.48 -8.68 12.66
C GLU A 70 -14.06 -9.18 12.37
N PRO A 71 -13.58 -9.01 11.13
CA PRO A 71 -12.20 -9.36 10.81
C PRO A 71 -11.22 -8.49 11.60
N ALA A 72 -10.13 -9.09 12.05
CA ALA A 72 -9.04 -8.35 12.67
C ALA A 72 -8.48 -7.29 11.70
N PRO A 73 -8.05 -6.10 12.20
CA PRO A 73 -7.42 -5.10 11.34
C PRO A 73 -6.20 -5.67 10.61
N LEU A 74 -6.12 -5.39 9.32
CA LEU A 74 -4.99 -5.75 8.47
C LEU A 74 -4.27 -4.48 8.02
N VAL A 75 -2.94 -4.45 8.17
CA VAL A 75 -2.08 -3.44 7.56
C VAL A 75 -1.33 -4.08 6.40
N ILE A 76 -1.47 -3.52 5.22
CA ILE A 76 -0.69 -3.89 4.04
C ILE A 76 0.39 -2.83 3.85
N THR A 77 1.65 -3.21 4.08
CA THR A 77 2.79 -2.34 3.87
C THR A 77 3.36 -2.54 2.48
N ILE A 78 3.57 -1.45 1.77
CA ILE A 78 4.20 -1.43 0.45
C ILE A 78 5.43 -0.55 0.50
N GLU A 79 6.58 -1.14 0.28
CA GLU A 79 7.85 -0.43 0.06
C GLU A 79 8.01 -0.11 -1.43
N GLU A 80 8.71 0.99 -1.74
CA GLU A 80 8.89 1.49 -3.11
C GLU A 80 7.54 1.63 -3.83
N ALA A 81 6.58 2.24 -3.12
CA ALA A 81 5.18 2.27 -3.53
C ALA A 81 4.94 2.98 -4.87
N HIS A 82 5.83 3.88 -5.29
CA HIS A 82 5.79 4.48 -6.62
C HIS A 82 5.77 3.44 -7.76
N LYS A 83 6.34 2.25 -7.56
CA LYS A 83 6.29 1.15 -8.55
C LYS A 83 4.88 0.63 -8.81
N PHE A 84 3.95 0.81 -7.87
CA PHE A 84 2.56 0.34 -7.94
C PHE A 84 1.55 1.46 -8.10
N LEU A 85 1.93 2.64 -7.67
CA LEU A 85 1.06 3.82 -7.51
C LEU A 85 1.45 4.96 -8.44
N ASP A 86 2.36 4.71 -9.41
CA ASP A 86 2.64 5.63 -10.50
C ASP A 86 1.35 6.00 -11.24
N PRO A 87 1.15 7.25 -11.67
CA PRO A 87 -0.08 7.69 -12.36
C PRO A 87 -0.51 6.84 -13.54
N GLN A 88 0.43 6.22 -14.26
CA GLN A 88 0.13 5.33 -15.40
C GLN A 88 -0.34 3.94 -14.96
N ILE A 89 0.05 3.51 -13.76
CA ILE A 89 -0.18 2.14 -13.26
C ILE A 89 -1.30 2.10 -12.22
N ALA A 90 -1.42 3.13 -11.39
CA ALA A 90 -2.35 3.17 -10.25
C ALA A 90 -3.80 2.82 -10.62
N GLY A 91 -4.27 3.29 -11.78
CA GLY A 91 -5.62 2.99 -12.27
C GLY A 91 -5.86 1.52 -12.63
N HIS A 92 -4.80 0.76 -12.86
CA HIS A 92 -4.84 -0.67 -13.23
C HIS A 92 -4.58 -1.61 -12.06
N THR A 93 -4.22 -1.08 -10.89
CA THR A 93 -3.93 -1.86 -9.69
C THR A 93 -5.05 -1.74 -8.66
N ILE A 94 -5.15 -2.74 -7.79
CA ILE A 94 -6.07 -2.71 -6.65
C ILE A 94 -5.68 -1.63 -5.63
N PHE A 95 -4.41 -1.21 -5.61
CA PHE A 95 -3.88 -0.32 -4.57
C PHE A 95 -4.53 1.06 -4.57
N GLY A 96 -4.85 1.61 -5.75
CA GLY A 96 -5.60 2.86 -5.86
C GLY A 96 -7.03 2.73 -5.30
N THR A 97 -7.69 1.60 -5.51
CA THR A 97 -9.01 1.30 -4.94
C THR A 97 -8.91 1.14 -3.42
N ILE A 98 -7.92 0.38 -2.97
CA ILE A 98 -7.65 0.15 -1.56
C ILE A 98 -7.44 1.47 -0.83
N ALA A 99 -6.63 2.38 -1.34
CA ALA A 99 -6.39 3.69 -0.73
C ALA A 99 -7.69 4.48 -0.50
N ARG A 100 -8.69 4.34 -1.38
CA ARG A 100 -9.98 5.03 -1.28
C ARG A 100 -10.98 4.34 -0.36
N GLU A 101 -10.98 3.01 -0.29
CA GLU A 101 -12.08 2.24 0.32
C GLU A 101 -11.73 1.53 1.63
N LEU A 102 -10.46 1.50 2.00
CA LEU A 102 -9.91 0.61 3.03
C LEU A 102 -10.53 0.70 4.41
N ARG A 103 -10.86 1.91 4.85
CA ARG A 103 -11.40 2.10 6.21
C ARG A 103 -12.68 1.31 6.47
N LYS A 104 -13.44 1.03 5.41
CA LYS A 104 -14.71 0.30 5.51
C LYS A 104 -14.51 -1.18 5.88
N TYR A 105 -13.37 -1.76 5.51
CA TYR A 105 -13.14 -3.20 5.58
C TYR A 105 -12.07 -3.63 6.58
N ASN A 106 -11.69 -2.75 7.50
CA ASN A 106 -10.61 -2.97 8.48
C ASN A 106 -9.25 -3.28 7.83
N VAL A 107 -8.99 -2.74 6.63
CA VAL A 107 -7.69 -2.87 5.96
C VAL A 107 -7.07 -1.48 5.82
N THR A 108 -5.81 -1.30 6.17
CA THR A 108 -5.05 -0.06 6.08
C THR A 108 -3.87 -0.25 5.14
N LEU A 109 -3.67 0.71 4.24
CA LEU A 109 -2.49 0.76 3.40
C LEU A 109 -1.42 1.61 4.08
N PHE A 110 -0.24 1.05 4.28
CA PHE A 110 0.94 1.74 4.79
C PHE A 110 1.97 1.84 3.67
N ILE A 111 2.25 3.06 3.24
CA ILE A 111 3.10 3.36 2.10
C ILE A 111 4.45 3.83 2.60
N VAL A 112 5.52 3.19 2.13
CA VAL A 112 6.91 3.60 2.36
C VAL A 112 7.52 3.93 1.01
N ASP A 113 7.96 5.18 0.86
CA ASP A 113 8.50 5.64 -0.41
C ASP A 113 9.53 6.76 -0.24
N GLN A 114 10.47 6.84 -1.16
CA GLN A 114 11.49 7.88 -1.22
C GLN A 114 11.17 8.95 -2.28
N ARG A 115 10.20 8.69 -3.16
CA ARG A 115 9.81 9.55 -4.29
C ARG A 115 8.30 9.81 -4.32
N PRO A 116 7.76 10.50 -3.34
CA PRO A 116 6.32 10.74 -3.23
C PRO A 116 5.73 11.48 -4.43
N SER A 117 6.53 12.23 -5.18
CA SER A 117 6.09 12.88 -6.43
C SER A 117 5.75 11.91 -7.56
N GLN A 118 6.23 10.67 -7.49
CA GLN A 118 5.91 9.62 -8.46
C GLN A 118 4.65 8.84 -8.10
N ILE A 119 4.05 9.10 -6.95
CA ILE A 119 2.77 8.51 -6.55
C ILE A 119 1.62 9.33 -7.15
N ALA A 120 0.63 8.63 -7.71
CA ALA A 120 -0.55 9.26 -8.29
C ALA A 120 -1.21 10.26 -7.33
N PRO A 121 -1.52 11.49 -7.76
CA PRO A 121 -2.09 12.54 -6.90
C PRO A 121 -3.40 12.11 -6.23
N GLU A 122 -4.21 11.30 -6.91
CA GLU A 122 -5.46 10.77 -6.39
C GLU A 122 -5.22 9.86 -5.18
N VAL A 123 -4.13 9.10 -5.18
CA VAL A 123 -3.73 8.25 -4.04
C VAL A 123 -3.18 9.11 -2.92
N MET A 124 -2.27 10.04 -3.23
CA MET A 124 -1.69 10.96 -2.25
C MET A 124 -2.76 11.76 -1.50
N SER A 125 -3.84 12.16 -2.17
CA SER A 125 -4.95 12.89 -1.55
C SER A 125 -5.74 12.08 -0.52
N GLN A 126 -5.68 10.74 -0.58
CA GLN A 126 -6.37 9.83 0.34
C GLN A 126 -5.54 9.45 1.57
N ILE A 127 -4.25 9.77 1.56
CA ILE A 127 -3.35 9.47 2.69
C ILE A 127 -3.59 10.50 3.79
N GLY A 128 -4.22 10.07 4.87
CA GLY A 128 -4.59 10.95 5.98
C GLY A 128 -3.45 11.30 6.93
N THR A 129 -2.51 10.38 7.13
CA THR A 129 -1.33 10.61 7.98
C THR A 129 -0.07 10.45 7.16
N ARG A 130 0.83 11.41 7.25
CA ARG A 130 2.10 11.42 6.54
C ARG A 130 3.22 11.63 7.53
N VAL A 131 4.22 10.76 7.51
CA VAL A 131 5.47 10.88 8.26
C VAL A 131 6.57 11.12 7.24
N THR A 132 7.16 12.31 7.27
CA THR A 132 8.11 12.75 6.25
C THR A 132 9.44 13.10 6.91
N ALA A 133 10.49 12.41 6.52
CA ALA A 133 11.87 12.78 6.83
C ALA A 133 12.36 13.88 5.89
N LEU A 134 13.65 14.22 5.94
CA LEU A 134 14.26 15.19 5.02
C LEU A 134 13.98 14.77 3.56
N LEU A 135 13.51 15.74 2.79
CA LEU A 135 13.33 15.64 1.33
C LEU A 135 14.11 16.78 0.68
N ASP A 136 14.92 16.44 -0.32
CA ASP A 136 15.76 17.41 -1.02
C ASP A 136 15.10 17.93 -2.31
N GLU A 137 14.17 17.16 -2.89
CA GLU A 137 13.57 17.50 -4.17
C GLU A 137 12.26 18.28 -3.99
N GLU A 138 12.16 19.41 -4.69
CA GLU A 138 11.01 20.32 -4.62
C GLU A 138 9.68 19.65 -5.01
N ASN A 139 9.70 18.74 -5.99
CA ASN A 139 8.50 18.02 -6.41
C ASN A 139 8.01 17.04 -5.33
N ASP A 140 8.93 16.39 -4.62
CA ASP A 140 8.61 15.49 -3.51
C ASP A 140 8.05 16.26 -2.32
N ILE A 141 8.65 17.40 -2.00
CA ILE A 141 8.13 18.32 -0.97
C ILE A 141 6.70 18.77 -1.31
N ARG A 142 6.44 19.15 -2.56
CA ARG A 142 5.08 19.53 -3.00
C ARG A 142 4.10 18.37 -2.88
N ALA A 143 4.52 17.17 -3.26
CA ALA A 143 3.66 15.99 -3.20
C ALA A 143 3.23 15.66 -1.77
N VAL A 144 4.16 15.67 -0.81
CA VAL A 144 3.83 15.38 0.60
C VAL A 144 3.00 16.48 1.27
N LEU A 145 3.07 17.71 0.80
CA LEU A 145 2.30 18.83 1.32
C LEU A 145 0.97 19.06 0.58
N MET A 146 0.68 18.27 -0.46
CA MET A 146 -0.56 18.39 -1.23
C MET A 146 -1.78 18.20 -0.33
N GLY A 147 -2.71 19.16 -0.36
CA GLY A 147 -3.95 19.14 0.42
C GLY A 147 -3.77 19.41 1.92
N VAL A 148 -2.59 19.80 2.36
CA VAL A 148 -2.30 20.12 3.76
C VAL A 148 -2.49 21.62 3.99
N SER A 149 -3.28 21.98 5.01
CA SER A 149 -3.44 23.36 5.44
C SER A 149 -2.13 23.89 6.04
N GLY A 150 -1.73 25.11 5.69
CA GLY A 150 -0.48 25.69 6.20
C GLY A 150 0.78 25.16 5.52
N ALA A 151 0.66 24.59 4.32
CA ALA A 151 1.76 23.99 3.56
C ALA A 151 3.01 24.87 3.44
N ALA A 152 2.88 26.20 3.33
CA ALA A 152 4.01 27.13 3.25
C ALA A 152 4.90 27.07 4.51
N GLY A 153 4.30 27.12 5.70
CA GLY A 153 5.04 27.02 6.96
C GLY A 153 5.67 25.63 7.15
N LEU A 154 4.94 24.57 6.76
CA LEU A 154 5.45 23.19 6.83
C LEU A 154 6.62 22.96 5.87
N LYS A 155 6.62 23.61 4.71
CA LYS A 155 7.76 23.57 3.78
C LYS A 155 9.04 24.11 4.42
N GLU A 156 8.93 25.22 5.17
CA GLU A 156 10.09 25.76 5.90
C GLU A 156 10.59 24.80 6.98
N VAL A 157 9.67 24.09 7.66
CA VAL A 157 10.05 23.08 8.66
C VAL A 157 10.76 21.91 7.98
N LEU A 158 10.22 21.39 6.88
CA LEU A 158 10.84 20.31 6.12
C LEU A 158 12.26 20.68 5.64
N ALA A 159 12.45 21.89 5.16
CA ALA A 159 13.75 22.38 4.70
C ALA A 159 14.80 22.51 5.82
N ARG A 160 14.37 22.50 7.09
CA ARG A 160 15.26 22.59 8.27
C ARG A 160 15.51 21.24 8.93
N LEU A 161 14.85 20.17 8.48
CA LEU A 161 15.11 18.84 9.01
C LEU A 161 16.56 18.42 8.72
N GLU A 162 17.19 17.84 9.70
CA GLU A 162 18.51 17.26 9.53
C GLU A 162 18.39 15.76 9.18
N THR A 163 19.45 15.21 8.59
CA THR A 163 19.53 13.78 8.26
C THR A 163 19.51 12.86 9.48
N ARG A 164 19.54 13.43 10.68
CA ARG A 164 19.62 12.69 11.94
C ARG A 164 18.24 12.51 12.58
N GLN A 165 17.49 11.49 12.15
CA GLN A 165 16.33 10.97 12.89
C GLN A 165 15.22 12.00 13.20
N GLN A 166 15.05 13.00 12.38
CA GLN A 166 13.96 13.97 12.48
C GLN A 166 12.89 13.65 11.43
N ALA A 167 11.64 13.83 11.80
CA ALA A 167 10.51 13.67 10.90
C ALA A 167 9.41 14.69 11.22
N LEU A 168 8.68 15.11 10.20
CA LEU A 168 7.41 15.82 10.28
C LEU A 168 6.26 14.80 10.24
N ILE A 169 5.30 14.97 11.16
CA ILE A 169 4.10 14.12 11.25
C ILE A 169 2.87 15.00 11.09
#